data_bc7685f8262f2df50e5ddd81f905feb2
#
_entry.id   bc7685f8262f2df50e5ddd81f905feb2
#
_cell.length_a   1.000
_cell.length_b   1.000
_cell.length_c   1.000
_cell.angle_alpha   90.00
_cell.angle_beta   90.00
_cell.angle_gamma   90.00
#
_symmetry.space_group_name_H-M   'P 1'
#
loop_
_entity.id
_entity.type
_entity.pdbx_description
1 polymer ?
#
loop_
_entity_poly.entity_id
_entity_poly.type
_entity_poly.pdbx_seq_one_letter_code
_entity_poly.pdbx_strand_id
1 'polypeptide(L)'
;MNRRMLIPLAIFVVLAGFLFAGLWRDPREVPSPLIGKPAPEFKLTQLHMPQQTLGTADMKGKVWLMNVWASWCVSCREEHPLLVALAREKIVPIVGLDYKDEPAAGMRWLTENGDPYTASVMDRDGRVGIDFGVYGVPETFVIDKSGAIRYKQIGPITEEALRKKILPLINELQKS
;
A
#
# COMPACT_ATOMS: atom_id res chain seq x y z
N MET A 1 47.52 -24.35 17.15
CA MET A 1 46.17 -24.24 16.56
C MET A 1 46.32 -24.60 15.07
N ASN A 2 45.72 -25.74 14.64
CA ASN A 2 45.90 -26.27 13.29
C ASN A 2 45.41 -25.31 12.21
N ARG A 3 46.27 -24.89 11.27
CA ARG A 3 45.93 -23.99 10.13
C ARG A 3 44.66 -24.45 9.37
N ARG A 4 44.38 -25.74 9.35
CA ARG A 4 43.20 -26.35 8.72
C ARG A 4 41.86 -26.01 9.43
N MET A 5 41.89 -25.68 10.73
CA MET A 5 40.71 -25.26 11.50
C MET A 5 40.46 -23.75 11.41
N LEU A 6 41.45 -22.95 11.02
CA LEU A 6 41.31 -21.50 10.88
C LEU A 6 40.50 -21.11 9.60
N ILE A 7 40.62 -21.93 8.54
CA ILE A 7 39.94 -21.65 7.28
C ILE A 7 38.39 -21.68 7.43
N PRO A 8 37.78 -22.76 8.00
CA PRO A 8 36.32 -22.75 8.18
C PRO A 8 35.86 -21.66 9.18
N LEU A 9 36.66 -21.35 10.19
CA LEU A 9 36.34 -20.24 11.10
C LEU A 9 36.36 -18.88 10.40
N ALA A 10 37.35 -18.63 9.54
CA ALA A 10 37.42 -17.39 8.76
C ALA A 10 36.27 -17.26 7.78
N ILE A 11 35.88 -18.35 7.10
CA ILE A 11 34.72 -18.39 6.21
C ILE A 11 33.43 -18.09 7.00
N PHE A 12 33.26 -18.71 8.17
CA PHE A 12 32.11 -18.46 9.04
C PHE A 12 32.02 -16.99 9.47
N VAL A 13 33.12 -16.38 9.90
CA VAL A 13 33.16 -14.97 10.33
C VAL A 13 32.81 -14.04 9.16
N VAL A 14 33.34 -14.31 7.95
CA VAL A 14 33.02 -13.52 6.75
C VAL A 14 31.55 -13.65 6.39
N LEU A 15 31.01 -14.86 6.37
CA LEU A 15 29.58 -15.10 6.10
C LEU A 15 28.68 -14.46 7.16
N ALA A 16 29.03 -14.58 8.43
CA ALA A 16 28.29 -13.96 9.52
C ALA A 16 28.30 -12.43 9.41
N GLY A 17 29.45 -11.83 9.04
CA GLY A 17 29.56 -10.40 8.75
C GLY A 17 28.69 -9.95 7.57
N PHE A 18 28.69 -10.73 6.49
CA PHE A 18 27.83 -10.46 5.32
C PHE A 18 26.34 -10.52 5.66
N LEU A 19 25.93 -11.56 6.40
CA LEU A 19 24.54 -11.71 6.86
C LEU A 19 24.13 -10.59 7.82
N PHE A 20 25.02 -10.23 8.75
CA PHE A 20 24.80 -9.13 9.67
C PHE A 20 24.65 -7.79 8.92
N ALA A 21 25.50 -7.50 7.94
CA ALA A 21 25.37 -6.31 7.10
C ALA A 21 24.08 -6.31 6.26
N GLY A 22 23.61 -7.51 5.85
CA GLY A 22 22.34 -7.66 5.14
C GLY A 22 21.11 -7.35 5.97
N LEU A 23 21.15 -7.61 7.28
CA LEU A 23 20.05 -7.33 8.22
C LEU A 23 19.76 -5.82 8.41
N TRP A 24 20.72 -4.95 8.06
CA TRP A 24 20.57 -3.50 8.16
C TRP A 24 19.93 -2.87 6.91
N ARG A 25 19.67 -3.67 5.88
CA ARG A 25 18.95 -3.21 4.69
C ARG A 25 17.46 -3.40 4.90
N ASP A 26 16.69 -2.34 4.75
CA ASP A 26 15.23 -2.42 4.82
C ASP A 26 14.71 -3.18 3.58
N PRO A 27 14.13 -4.38 3.70
CA PRO A 27 13.59 -5.14 2.59
C PRO A 27 12.36 -4.46 1.94
N ARG A 28 11.82 -3.41 2.57
CA ARG A 28 10.68 -2.64 2.06
C ARG A 28 11.06 -1.62 0.98
N GLU A 29 12.36 -1.38 0.76
CA GLU A 29 12.86 -0.44 -0.26
C GLU A 29 12.97 -1.06 -1.67
N VAL A 30 12.30 -2.16 -1.95
CA VAL A 30 12.27 -2.70 -3.33
C VAL A 30 11.34 -1.83 -4.17
N PRO A 31 11.85 -1.06 -5.15
CA PRO A 31 11.02 -0.24 -6.00
C PRO A 31 10.02 -1.13 -6.75
N SER A 32 8.73 -0.81 -6.68
CA SER A 32 7.75 -1.53 -7.47
C SER A 32 8.03 -1.33 -8.97
N PRO A 33 8.03 -2.41 -9.77
CA PRO A 33 8.22 -2.31 -11.22
C PRO A 33 7.09 -1.53 -11.93
N LEU A 34 6.03 -1.19 -11.20
CA LEU A 34 4.89 -0.42 -11.70
C LEU A 34 5.05 1.10 -11.52
N ILE A 35 6.09 1.57 -10.82
CA ILE A 35 6.34 3.02 -10.71
C ILE A 35 6.59 3.63 -12.08
N GLY A 36 5.85 4.71 -12.38
CA GLY A 36 5.87 5.40 -13.68
C GLY A 36 5.03 4.73 -14.77
N LYS A 37 4.39 3.59 -14.47
CA LYS A 37 3.50 2.89 -15.40
C LYS A 37 2.04 3.18 -15.11
N PRO A 38 1.14 3.06 -16.10
CA PRO A 38 -0.29 3.13 -15.88
C PRO A 38 -0.72 2.13 -14.81
N ALA A 39 -1.59 2.57 -13.90
CA ALA A 39 -2.23 1.70 -12.94
C ALA A 39 -3.06 0.64 -13.69
N PRO A 40 -3.01 -0.63 -13.27
CA PRO A 40 -3.85 -1.68 -13.83
C PRO A 40 -5.32 -1.27 -13.86
N GLU A 41 -6.00 -1.60 -14.95
CA GLU A 41 -7.43 -1.33 -15.07
C GLU A 41 -8.22 -2.33 -14.23
N PHE A 42 -9.15 -1.80 -13.47
CA PHE A 42 -10.14 -2.61 -12.74
C PHE A 42 -11.51 -1.96 -12.81
N LYS A 43 -12.54 -2.73 -12.54
CA LYS A 43 -13.91 -2.27 -12.31
C LYS A 43 -14.54 -3.23 -11.31
N LEU A 44 -14.67 -2.80 -10.07
CA LEU A 44 -15.14 -3.61 -8.95
C LEU A 44 -16.39 -3.02 -8.30
N THR A 45 -17.18 -3.87 -7.69
CA THR A 45 -18.36 -3.50 -6.90
C THR A 45 -17.95 -2.70 -5.66
N GLN A 46 -18.68 -1.63 -5.36
CA GLN A 46 -18.45 -0.85 -4.15
C GLN A 46 -19.03 -1.56 -2.92
N LEU A 47 -18.31 -1.48 -1.81
CA LEU A 47 -18.70 -2.09 -0.53
C LEU A 47 -20.00 -1.50 0.01
N HIS A 48 -20.10 -0.16 0.04
CA HIS A 48 -21.29 0.54 0.57
C HIS A 48 -22.45 0.60 -0.41
N MET A 49 -22.18 0.49 -1.70
CA MET A 49 -23.18 0.59 -2.78
C MET A 49 -23.04 -0.59 -3.74
N PRO A 50 -23.51 -1.79 -3.38
CA PRO A 50 -23.33 -3.00 -4.18
C PRO A 50 -23.90 -2.95 -5.61
N GLN A 51 -24.80 -2.01 -5.89
CA GLN A 51 -25.35 -1.78 -7.24
C GLN A 51 -24.43 -0.92 -8.12
N GLN A 52 -23.41 -0.30 -7.53
CA GLN A 52 -22.47 0.57 -8.23
C GLN A 52 -21.11 -0.06 -8.31
N THR A 53 -20.39 0.28 -9.36
CA THR A 53 -19.00 -0.11 -9.55
C THR A 53 -18.10 1.13 -9.53
N LEU A 54 -16.84 0.95 -9.19
CA LEU A 54 -15.79 1.94 -9.37
C LEU A 54 -14.60 1.26 -10.03
N GLY A 55 -13.94 1.98 -10.91
CA GLY A 55 -12.74 1.50 -11.57
C GLY A 55 -11.69 2.58 -11.78
N THR A 56 -10.54 2.18 -12.29
CA THR A 56 -9.42 3.09 -12.60
C THR A 56 -9.84 4.22 -13.54
N ALA A 57 -10.73 3.93 -14.49
CA ALA A 57 -11.23 4.92 -15.46
C ALA A 57 -12.01 6.08 -14.79
N ASP A 58 -12.72 5.83 -13.70
CA ASP A 58 -13.52 6.82 -12.98
C ASP A 58 -12.65 7.82 -12.19
N MET A 59 -11.37 7.48 -12.03
CA MET A 59 -10.39 8.29 -11.32
C MET A 59 -9.49 9.13 -12.22
N LYS A 60 -9.66 9.04 -13.56
CA LYS A 60 -8.89 9.86 -14.50
C LYS A 60 -9.05 11.36 -14.25
N GLY A 61 -7.96 12.08 -14.38
CA GLY A 61 -7.90 13.53 -14.14
C GLY A 61 -7.76 13.92 -12.67
N LYS A 62 -7.72 12.95 -11.76
CA LYS A 62 -7.55 13.18 -10.31
C LYS A 62 -6.23 12.58 -9.84
N VAL A 63 -5.57 13.24 -8.90
CA VAL A 63 -4.57 12.60 -8.05
C VAL A 63 -5.33 11.87 -6.94
N TRP A 64 -5.01 10.61 -6.70
CA TRP A 64 -5.73 9.79 -5.71
C TRP A 64 -4.83 8.76 -5.05
N LEU A 65 -5.26 8.30 -3.89
CA LEU A 65 -4.63 7.18 -3.18
C LEU A 65 -5.47 5.92 -3.36
N MET A 66 -4.80 4.80 -3.62
CA MET A 66 -5.40 3.48 -3.45
C MET A 66 -4.75 2.81 -2.24
N ASN A 67 -5.53 2.57 -1.21
CA ASN A 67 -5.10 1.84 -0.02
C ASN A 67 -5.68 0.43 -0.06
N VAL A 68 -4.80 -0.56 -0.04
CA VAL A 68 -5.16 -1.99 -0.02
C VAL A 68 -5.24 -2.44 1.43
N TRP A 69 -6.41 -2.89 1.84
CA TRP A 69 -6.71 -3.20 3.23
C TRP A 69 -7.62 -4.43 3.37
N ALA A 70 -7.83 -4.88 4.58
CA ALA A 70 -8.82 -5.92 4.90
C ALA A 70 -9.22 -5.85 6.38
N SER A 71 -10.42 -6.30 6.73
CA SER A 71 -10.89 -6.33 8.12
C SER A 71 -10.07 -7.25 9.03
N TRP A 72 -9.52 -8.32 8.48
CA TRP A 72 -8.67 -9.30 9.17
C TRP A 72 -7.21 -8.84 9.34
N CYS A 73 -6.82 -7.69 8.73
CA CYS A 73 -5.46 -7.20 8.71
C CYS A 73 -5.10 -6.44 9.99
N VAL A 74 -4.21 -7.00 10.81
CA VAL A 74 -3.78 -6.36 12.07
C VAL A 74 -2.99 -5.08 11.83
N SER A 75 -2.05 -5.09 10.89
CA SER A 75 -1.21 -3.92 10.55
C SER A 75 -2.02 -2.76 9.92
N CYS A 76 -3.17 -3.07 9.29
CA CYS A 76 -4.05 -2.03 8.76
C CYS A 76 -4.66 -1.18 9.88
N ARG A 77 -4.85 -1.75 11.08
CA ARG A 77 -5.32 -1.01 12.26
C ARG A 77 -4.32 0.05 12.75
N GLU A 78 -3.04 -0.18 12.52
CA GLU A 78 -1.97 0.75 12.93
C GLU A 78 -2.02 2.05 12.11
N GLU A 79 -2.25 1.96 10.80
CA GLU A 79 -2.30 3.14 9.90
C GLU A 79 -3.69 3.81 9.86
N HIS A 80 -4.75 3.09 10.23
CA HIS A 80 -6.12 3.52 10.03
C HIS A 80 -6.46 4.88 10.65
N PRO A 81 -6.07 5.20 11.89
CA PRO A 81 -6.29 6.53 12.47
C PRO A 81 -5.67 7.66 11.64
N LEU A 82 -4.52 7.39 11.01
CA LEU A 82 -3.82 8.34 10.17
C LEU A 82 -4.56 8.57 8.85
N LEU A 83 -5.10 7.49 8.24
CA LEU A 83 -5.95 7.59 7.05
C LEU A 83 -7.25 8.35 7.34
N VAL A 84 -7.89 8.10 8.49
CA VAL A 84 -9.10 8.83 8.91
C VAL A 84 -8.79 10.32 9.11
N ALA A 85 -7.66 10.67 9.70
CA ALA A 85 -7.22 12.05 9.83
C ALA A 85 -6.99 12.70 8.46
N LEU A 86 -6.26 12.04 7.56
CA LEU A 86 -6.00 12.51 6.19
C LEU A 86 -7.29 12.73 5.39
N ALA A 87 -8.26 11.81 5.51
CA ALA A 87 -9.54 11.92 4.82
C ALA A 87 -10.35 13.15 5.25
N ARG A 88 -10.26 13.54 6.52
CA ARG A 88 -10.92 14.75 7.06
C ARG A 88 -10.39 16.03 6.44
N GLU A 89 -9.12 16.06 6.07
CA GLU A 89 -8.49 17.22 5.42
C GLU A 89 -8.91 17.38 3.95
N LYS A 90 -9.50 16.34 3.34
CA LYS A 90 -10.01 16.32 1.95
C LYS A 90 -8.97 16.75 0.89
N ILE A 91 -7.70 16.52 1.16
CA ILE A 91 -6.59 16.88 0.26
C ILE A 91 -6.63 16.03 -1.00
N VAL A 92 -6.98 14.76 -0.88
CA VAL A 92 -6.93 13.77 -1.95
C VAL A 92 -8.01 12.70 -1.71
N PRO A 93 -8.71 12.22 -2.76
CA PRO A 93 -9.61 11.09 -2.61
C PRO A 93 -8.81 9.82 -2.28
N ILE A 94 -9.33 9.03 -1.36
CA ILE A 94 -8.76 7.74 -0.97
C ILE A 94 -9.74 6.65 -1.38
N VAL A 95 -9.30 5.73 -2.23
CA VAL A 95 -10.06 4.53 -2.62
C VAL A 95 -9.53 3.34 -1.82
N GLY A 96 -10.40 2.67 -1.08
CA GLY A 96 -10.08 1.44 -0.38
C GLY A 96 -10.24 0.24 -1.33
N LEU A 97 -9.20 -0.58 -1.49
CA LEU A 97 -9.29 -1.90 -2.10
C LEU A 97 -9.39 -2.94 -0.99
N ASP A 98 -10.62 -3.41 -0.73
CA ASP A 98 -10.91 -4.42 0.29
C ASP A 98 -10.52 -5.82 -0.24
N TYR A 99 -9.36 -6.28 0.22
CA TYR A 99 -8.62 -7.39 -0.36
C TYR A 99 -8.94 -8.72 0.32
N LYS A 100 -9.51 -9.66 -0.45
CA LYS A 100 -9.82 -11.02 0.02
C LYS A 100 -10.59 -11.03 1.34
N ASP A 101 -11.62 -10.20 1.40
CA ASP A 101 -12.44 -10.03 2.60
C ASP A 101 -13.91 -10.34 2.33
N GLU A 102 -14.67 -10.53 3.39
CA GLU A 102 -16.12 -10.69 3.32
C GLU A 102 -16.81 -9.32 3.49
N PRO A 103 -17.78 -8.98 2.61
CA PRO A 103 -18.42 -7.67 2.62
C PRO A 103 -18.98 -7.25 3.99
N ALA A 104 -19.60 -8.19 4.71
CA ALA A 104 -20.14 -7.93 6.04
C ALA A 104 -19.05 -7.64 7.09
N ALA A 105 -17.88 -8.24 6.94
CA ALA A 105 -16.73 -8.00 7.84
C ALA A 105 -16.10 -6.64 7.56
N GLY A 106 -15.85 -6.31 6.29
CA GLY A 106 -15.35 -5.01 5.87
C GLY A 106 -16.26 -3.86 6.30
N MET A 107 -17.57 -3.98 6.04
CA MET A 107 -18.58 -2.99 6.47
C MET A 107 -18.59 -2.77 7.98
N ARG A 108 -18.59 -3.84 8.76
CA ARG A 108 -18.56 -3.75 10.21
C ARG A 108 -17.30 -3.05 10.69
N TRP A 109 -16.17 -3.44 10.14
CA TRP A 109 -14.88 -2.87 10.52
C TRP A 109 -14.81 -1.36 10.27
N LEU A 110 -15.27 -0.87 9.09
CA LEU A 110 -15.33 0.55 8.78
C LEU A 110 -16.32 1.31 9.68
N THR A 111 -17.48 0.68 10.01
CA THR A 111 -18.47 1.26 10.92
C THR A 111 -17.89 1.47 12.33
N GLU A 112 -17.12 0.50 12.82
CA GLU A 112 -16.55 0.53 14.17
C GLU A 112 -15.33 1.44 14.31
N ASN A 113 -14.51 1.56 13.25
CA ASN A 113 -13.23 2.26 13.30
C ASN A 113 -13.23 3.60 12.54
N GLY A 114 -14.32 3.94 11.85
CA GLY A 114 -14.43 5.08 10.94
C GLY A 114 -14.07 4.70 9.51
N ASP A 115 -14.60 5.46 8.54
CA ASP A 115 -14.37 5.24 7.13
C ASP A 115 -13.56 6.38 6.50
N PRO A 116 -12.30 6.15 6.12
CA PRO A 116 -11.45 7.14 5.47
C PRO A 116 -11.66 7.21 3.95
N TYR A 117 -12.42 6.27 3.38
CA TYR A 117 -12.47 6.08 1.94
C TYR A 117 -13.58 6.93 1.28
N THR A 118 -13.23 7.55 0.16
CA THR A 118 -14.22 8.15 -0.74
C THR A 118 -15.12 7.06 -1.35
N ALA A 119 -14.54 5.91 -1.59
CA ALA A 119 -15.23 4.67 -1.96
C ALA A 119 -14.35 3.48 -1.57
N SER A 120 -14.95 2.38 -1.16
CA SER A 120 -14.29 1.11 -0.94
C SER A 120 -14.80 0.09 -1.95
N VAL A 121 -13.90 -0.61 -2.65
CA VAL A 121 -14.23 -1.62 -3.67
C VAL A 121 -13.77 -3.00 -3.23
N MET A 122 -14.51 -4.03 -3.65
CA MET A 122 -14.35 -5.40 -3.21
C MET A 122 -13.48 -6.22 -4.16
N ASP A 123 -12.27 -6.57 -3.75
CA ASP A 123 -11.37 -7.49 -4.47
C ASP A 123 -11.39 -8.88 -3.82
N ARG A 124 -12.53 -9.57 -3.92
CA ARG A 124 -12.80 -10.83 -3.20
C ARG A 124 -11.84 -11.95 -3.58
N ASP A 125 -11.46 -12.05 -4.85
CA ASP A 125 -10.53 -13.07 -5.35
C ASP A 125 -9.06 -12.60 -5.27
N GLY A 126 -8.82 -11.33 -4.96
CA GLY A 126 -7.50 -10.73 -4.85
C GLY A 126 -6.81 -10.48 -6.19
N ARG A 127 -7.55 -10.51 -7.29
CA ARG A 127 -6.99 -10.40 -8.63
C ARG A 127 -6.45 -9.01 -8.92
N VAL A 128 -7.19 -7.98 -8.52
CA VAL A 128 -6.73 -6.59 -8.68
C VAL A 128 -5.49 -6.34 -7.84
N GLY A 129 -5.44 -6.83 -6.60
CA GLY A 129 -4.23 -6.77 -5.79
C GLY A 129 -3.02 -7.43 -6.47
N ILE A 130 -3.20 -8.59 -7.11
CA ILE A 130 -2.13 -9.26 -7.88
C ILE A 130 -1.68 -8.38 -9.05
N ASP A 131 -2.61 -7.82 -9.82
CA ASP A 131 -2.29 -6.96 -10.97
C ASP A 131 -1.51 -5.70 -10.54
N PHE A 132 -1.81 -5.14 -9.36
CA PHE A 132 -1.05 -4.05 -8.74
C PHE A 132 0.26 -4.51 -8.08
N GLY A 133 0.57 -5.79 -8.12
CA GLY A 133 1.77 -6.36 -7.50
C GLY A 133 1.76 -6.20 -5.98
N VAL A 134 0.59 -6.36 -5.35
CA VAL A 134 0.44 -6.35 -3.89
C VAL A 134 1.09 -7.59 -3.31
N TYR A 135 2.02 -7.41 -2.37
CA TYR A 135 2.68 -8.50 -1.65
C TYR A 135 1.91 -8.90 -0.40
N GLY A 136 1.19 -7.95 0.18
CA GLY A 136 0.40 -8.12 1.40
C GLY A 136 -0.36 -6.85 1.74
N VAL A 137 -1.09 -6.87 2.86
CA VAL A 137 -1.83 -5.72 3.34
C VAL A 137 -1.25 -5.23 4.67
N PRO A 138 -1.18 -3.89 4.91
CA PRO A 138 -1.61 -2.84 4.00
C PRO A 138 -0.55 -2.45 2.97
N GLU A 139 -0.98 -1.93 1.84
CA GLU A 139 -0.15 -1.23 0.87
C GLU A 139 -0.90 -0.01 0.33
N THR A 140 -0.19 1.08 0.03
CA THR A 140 -0.80 2.30 -0.49
C THR A 140 -0.08 2.80 -1.73
N PHE A 141 -0.86 3.15 -2.75
CA PHE A 141 -0.37 3.68 -4.02
C PHE A 141 -0.78 5.14 -4.17
N VAL A 142 0.14 5.99 -4.63
CA VAL A 142 -0.15 7.34 -5.10
C VAL A 142 -0.26 7.30 -6.62
N ILE A 143 -1.39 7.70 -7.16
CA ILE A 143 -1.69 7.66 -8.59
C ILE A 143 -1.98 9.08 -9.06
N ASP A 144 -1.35 9.49 -10.17
CA ASP A 144 -1.48 10.83 -10.71
C ASP A 144 -2.70 11.01 -11.64
N LYS A 145 -2.91 12.24 -12.13
CA LYS A 145 -4.02 12.60 -13.02
C LYS A 145 -4.04 11.81 -14.34
N SER A 146 -2.88 11.36 -14.81
CA SER A 146 -2.77 10.52 -16.02
C SER A 146 -3.15 9.06 -15.75
N GLY A 147 -3.25 8.66 -14.47
CA GLY A 147 -3.45 7.30 -14.03
C GLY A 147 -2.14 6.53 -13.82
N ALA A 148 -0.98 7.19 -13.82
CA ALA A 148 0.29 6.52 -13.58
C ALA A 148 0.58 6.39 -12.07
N ILE A 149 1.11 5.23 -11.66
CA ILE A 149 1.56 4.99 -10.29
C ILE A 149 2.86 5.77 -10.05
N ARG A 150 2.86 6.69 -9.08
CA ARG A 150 4.01 7.54 -8.77
C ARG A 150 4.75 7.12 -7.52
N TYR A 151 4.07 6.45 -6.60
CA TYR A 151 4.67 5.94 -5.37
C TYR A 151 3.91 4.72 -4.87
N LYS A 152 4.61 3.81 -4.20
CA LYS A 152 4.07 2.65 -3.50
C LYS A 152 4.65 2.60 -2.10
N GLN A 153 3.79 2.66 -1.09
CA GLN A 153 4.12 2.35 0.29
C GLN A 153 3.82 0.88 0.56
N ILE A 154 4.82 0.12 0.98
CA ILE A 154 4.68 -1.26 1.42
C ILE A 154 4.60 -1.27 2.95
N GLY A 155 3.60 -1.94 3.49
CA GLY A 155 3.28 -1.91 4.91
C GLY A 155 2.54 -0.63 5.34
N PRO A 156 2.29 -0.46 6.64
CA PRO A 156 1.49 0.64 7.15
C PRO A 156 2.13 2.01 6.86
N ILE A 157 1.26 2.98 6.53
CA ILE A 157 1.68 4.38 6.42
C ILE A 157 2.06 4.86 7.82
N THR A 158 3.29 5.36 7.95
CA THR A 158 3.75 6.04 9.15
C THR A 158 3.58 7.55 9.01
N GLU A 159 3.54 8.30 10.13
CA GLU A 159 3.53 9.78 10.07
C GLU A 159 4.73 10.33 9.29
N GLU A 160 5.89 9.69 9.41
CA GLU A 160 7.08 10.09 8.69
C GLU A 160 6.91 9.90 7.17
N ALA A 161 6.43 8.73 6.73
CA ALA A 161 6.18 8.45 5.32
C ALA A 161 5.11 9.39 4.74
N LEU A 162 4.04 9.64 5.51
CA LEU A 162 2.99 10.56 5.11
C LEU A 162 3.54 11.98 4.90
N ARG A 163 4.24 12.53 5.90
CA ARG A 163 4.71 13.92 5.88
C ARG A 163 5.88 14.15 4.92
N LYS A 164 6.83 13.20 4.83
CA LYS A 164 8.07 13.39 4.06
C LYS A 164 7.99 12.90 2.62
N LYS A 165 7.09 11.96 2.31
CA LYS A 165 7.01 11.34 0.97
C LYS A 165 5.64 11.55 0.32
N ILE A 166 4.54 11.13 0.97
CA ILE A 166 3.22 11.07 0.35
C ILE A 166 2.62 12.47 0.13
N LEU A 167 2.52 13.29 1.17
CA LEU A 167 1.92 14.62 1.05
C LEU A 167 2.69 15.57 0.12
N PRO A 168 4.04 15.65 0.17
CA PRO A 168 4.80 16.45 -0.79
C PRO A 168 4.56 16.02 -2.24
N LEU A 169 4.53 14.70 -2.49
CA LEU A 169 4.27 14.16 -3.82
C LEU A 169 2.85 14.48 -4.30
N ILE A 170 1.82 14.32 -3.46
CA ILE A 170 0.44 14.70 -3.80
C ILE A 170 0.37 16.17 -4.20
N ASN A 171 0.98 17.05 -3.40
CA ASN A 171 1.00 18.50 -3.66
C ASN A 171 1.70 18.85 -4.99
N GLU A 172 2.77 18.16 -5.34
CA GLU A 172 3.47 18.30 -6.61
C GLU A 172 2.57 17.87 -7.79
N LEU A 173 1.96 16.68 -7.69
CA LEU A 173 1.12 16.10 -8.73
C LEU A 173 -0.20 16.86 -8.94
N GLN A 174 -0.70 17.55 -7.90
CA GLN A 174 -1.89 18.39 -8.04
C GLN A 174 -1.63 19.69 -8.80
N LYS A 175 -0.38 20.18 -8.80
CA LYS A 175 0.03 21.40 -9.49
C LYS A 175 0.39 21.16 -10.96
N SER A 176 0.78 19.92 -11.31
CA SER A 176 1.03 19.49 -12.69
C SER A 176 -0.29 19.17 -13.40
#